data_94fcc9484e0b2cbc78b374d9c764f8ab
#
_entry.id   94fcc9484e0b2cbc78b374d9c764f8ab
#
_cell.length_a   1.000
_cell.length_b   1.000
_cell.length_c   1.000
_cell.angle_alpha   90.00
_cell.angle_beta   90.00
_cell.angle_gamma   90.00
#
_symmetry.space_group_name_H-M   'P 1'
#
loop_
_entity.id
_entity.type
_entity.pdbx_description
1 polymer ?
#
loop_
_entity_poly.entity_id
_entity_poly.type
_entity_poly.pdbx_seq_one_letter_code
_entity_poly.pdbx_strand_id
1 'polypeptide(L)'
;MKLGFIGTGKITSSVISGICSSKINYKKIFISSRNSLIAKGLKKKFKKIFIEKDNQKIVDNCDWIFLAVTPNVGEKIIKNLRFRSSQTIIS
;
A
#
# COMPACT_ATOMS: atom_id res chain seq x y z
N MET A 1 5.62 4.92 11.84
CA MET A 1 5.23 3.72 11.13
C MET A 1 4.93 4.05 9.67
N LYS A 2 5.44 3.25 8.77
CA LYS A 2 5.19 3.41 7.33
C LYS A 2 4.28 2.30 6.86
N LEU A 3 3.25 2.66 6.11
CA LEU A 3 2.26 1.72 5.60
C LEU A 3 2.43 1.57 4.09
N GLY A 4 2.28 0.35 3.60
CA GLY A 4 2.36 0.05 2.18
C GLY A 4 1.12 -0.67 1.68
N PHE A 5 0.63 -0.29 0.51
CA PHE A 5 -0.51 -0.93 -0.13
C PHE A 5 -0.09 -1.43 -1.51
N ILE A 6 -0.14 -2.72 -1.69
CA ILE A 6 0.11 -3.35 -2.99
C ILE A 6 -1.24 -3.67 -3.62
N GLY A 7 -1.49 -3.09 -4.78
CA GLY A 7 -2.80 -3.10 -5.40
C GLY A 7 -3.59 -1.85 -5.01
N THR A 8 -3.98 -1.06 -6.00
CA THR A 8 -4.71 0.19 -5.78
C THR A 8 -6.07 0.10 -6.42
N GLY A 9 -7.11 -0.05 -5.62
CA GLY A 9 -8.49 -0.14 -6.07
C GLY A 9 -9.43 0.59 -5.13
N LYS A 10 -10.74 0.40 -5.31
CA LYS A 10 -11.75 1.07 -4.48
C LYS A 10 -11.61 0.73 -2.99
N ILE A 11 -11.32 -0.53 -2.68
CA ILE A 11 -11.14 -0.98 -1.29
C ILE A 11 -9.93 -0.30 -0.67
N THR A 12 -8.81 -0.25 -1.39
CA THR A 12 -7.60 0.44 -0.94
C THR A 12 -7.88 1.91 -0.69
N SER A 13 -8.60 2.57 -1.60
CA SER A 13 -8.98 3.97 -1.45
C SER A 13 -9.78 4.22 -0.18
N SER A 14 -10.77 3.36 0.10
CA SER A 14 -11.60 3.46 1.30
C SER A 14 -10.79 3.25 2.57
N VAL A 15 -9.91 2.26 2.61
CA VAL A 15 -9.06 1.98 3.77
C VAL A 15 -8.10 3.14 4.03
N ILE A 16 -7.46 3.66 2.99
CA ILE A 16 -6.54 4.79 3.12
C ILE A 16 -7.28 6.03 3.62
N SER A 17 -8.46 6.33 3.08
CA SER A 17 -9.27 7.45 3.54
C SER A 17 -9.64 7.32 5.01
N GLY A 18 -9.99 6.11 5.45
CA GLY A 18 -10.26 5.83 6.86
C GLY A 18 -9.05 6.05 7.75
N ILE A 19 -7.88 5.57 7.33
CA ILE A 19 -6.63 5.75 8.09
C ILE A 19 -6.25 7.23 8.17
N CYS A 20 -6.31 7.96 7.06
CA CYS A 20 -5.96 9.37 7.01
C CYS A 20 -6.92 10.24 7.82
N SER A 21 -8.17 9.81 7.97
CA SER A 21 -9.18 10.52 8.77
C SER A 21 -9.18 10.11 10.23
N SER A 22 -8.39 9.10 10.60
CA SER A 22 -8.32 8.58 11.96
C SER A 22 -7.15 9.21 12.73
N LYS A 23 -7.06 8.86 14.02
CA LYS A 23 -5.95 9.27 14.88
C LYS A 23 -4.77 8.29 14.82
N ILE A 24 -4.77 7.36 13.88
CA ILE A 24 -3.67 6.41 13.72
C ILE A 24 -2.39 7.17 13.35
N ASN A 25 -1.34 6.92 14.10
CA ASN A 25 -0.05 7.57 13.88
C ASN A 25 0.74 6.84 12.80
N TYR A 26 0.95 7.51 11.67
CA TYR A 26 1.77 6.98 10.59
C TYR A 26 2.63 8.10 9.99
N LYS A 27 3.79 7.73 9.44
CA LYS A 27 4.69 8.70 8.81
C LYS A 27 4.39 8.88 7.32
N LYS A 28 4.27 7.77 6.60
CA LYS A 28 4.06 7.75 5.15
C LYS A 28 3.19 6.55 4.78
N ILE A 29 2.48 6.70 3.66
CA ILE A 29 1.75 5.61 3.02
C ILE A 29 2.28 5.46 1.60
N PHE A 30 2.80 4.27 1.28
CA PHE A 30 3.26 3.94 -0.06
C PHE A 30 2.18 3.14 -0.77
N ILE A 31 1.84 3.53 -1.99
CA ILE A 31 0.83 2.84 -2.79
C ILE A 31 1.40 2.44 -4.14
N SER A 32 0.95 1.30 -4.65
CA SER A 32 1.35 0.84 -5.97
C SER A 32 0.73 1.72 -7.06
N SER A 33 1.37 1.76 -8.22
CA SER A 33 0.92 2.57 -9.35
C SER A 33 0.00 1.81 -10.31
N ARG A 34 -0.43 0.59 -9.96
CA ARG A 34 -1.21 -0.28 -10.86
C ARG A 34 -2.48 0.38 -11.38
N ASN A 35 -3.22 1.09 -10.52
CA ASN A 35 -4.35 1.91 -10.94
C ASN A 35 -3.96 3.38 -10.78
N SER A 36 -3.40 3.94 -11.83
CA SER A 36 -2.82 5.29 -11.78
C SER A 36 -3.83 6.40 -11.47
N LEU A 37 -5.08 6.25 -11.92
CA LEU A 37 -6.13 7.24 -11.64
C LEU A 37 -6.44 7.32 -10.16
N ILE A 38 -6.64 6.17 -9.51
CA ILE A 38 -6.93 6.11 -8.08
C ILE A 38 -5.69 6.56 -7.28
N ALA A 39 -4.50 6.11 -7.67
CA ALA A 39 -3.27 6.48 -7.00
C ALA A 39 -3.03 7.99 -7.03
N LYS A 40 -3.20 8.62 -8.18
CA LYS A 40 -3.06 10.07 -8.33
C LYS A 40 -4.10 10.84 -7.53
N GLY A 41 -5.34 10.33 -7.51
CA GLY A 41 -6.43 10.93 -6.73
C GLY A 41 -6.12 10.92 -5.24
N LEU A 42 -5.62 9.81 -4.73
CA LEU A 42 -5.23 9.69 -3.32
C LEU A 42 -4.05 10.61 -2.98
N LYS A 43 -3.07 10.70 -3.85
CA LYS A 43 -1.92 11.59 -3.65
C LYS A 43 -2.33 13.06 -3.61
N LYS A 44 -3.30 13.46 -4.41
CA LYS A 44 -3.85 14.83 -4.37
C LYS A 44 -4.57 15.11 -3.05
N LYS A 45 -5.30 14.13 -2.54
CA LYS A 45 -6.10 14.27 -1.32
C LYS A 45 -5.28 14.28 -0.05
N PHE A 46 -4.21 13.48 0.00
CA PHE A 46 -3.45 13.25 1.22
C PHE A 46 -1.96 13.46 0.98
N LYS A 47 -1.34 14.35 1.75
CA LYS A 47 0.06 14.74 1.57
C LYS A 47 1.08 13.64 1.87
N LYS A 48 0.72 12.69 2.73
CA LYS A 48 1.65 11.63 3.15
C LYS A 48 1.64 10.40 2.25
N ILE A 49 0.95 10.47 1.10
CA ILE A 49 0.87 9.37 0.15
C ILE A 49 1.97 9.50 -0.91
N PHE A 50 2.67 8.39 -1.14
CA PHE A 50 3.71 8.28 -2.15
C PHE A 50 3.40 7.13 -3.09
N ILE A 51 3.47 7.40 -4.40
CA ILE A 51 3.24 6.39 -5.41
C ILE A 51 4.59 5.73 -5.74
N GLU A 52 4.66 4.40 -5.63
CA GLU A 52 5.87 3.63 -5.94
C GLU A 52 5.53 2.60 -7.01
N LYS A 53 6.33 2.58 -8.07
CA LYS A 53 6.13 1.66 -9.19
C LYS A 53 6.60 0.24 -8.89
N ASP A 54 7.61 0.10 -8.04
CA ASP A 54 8.22 -1.18 -7.71
C ASP A 54 7.66 -1.71 -6.39
N ASN A 55 6.95 -2.84 -6.45
CA ASN A 55 6.37 -3.47 -5.27
C ASN A 55 7.42 -3.83 -4.22
N GLN A 56 8.62 -4.25 -4.64
CA GLN A 56 9.69 -4.57 -3.70
C GLN A 56 10.14 -3.35 -2.91
N LYS A 57 10.16 -2.17 -3.52
CA LYS A 57 10.48 -0.93 -2.82
C LYS A 57 9.41 -0.56 -1.80
N ILE A 58 8.14 -0.86 -2.10
CA ILE A 58 7.06 -0.69 -1.11
C ILE A 58 7.34 -1.58 0.09
N VAL A 59 7.64 -2.85 -0.14
CA VAL A 59 7.96 -3.80 0.93
C VAL A 59 9.16 -3.32 1.74
N ASP A 60 10.24 -2.91 1.07
CA ASP A 60 11.49 -2.52 1.74
C ASP A 60 11.32 -1.30 2.65
N ASN A 61 10.37 -0.42 2.33
CA ASN A 61 10.20 0.84 3.06
C ASN A 61 9.08 0.83 4.09
N CYS A 62 8.29 -0.25 4.18
CA CYS A 62 7.09 -0.26 4.99
C CYS A 62 7.16 -1.26 6.14
N ASP A 63 6.50 -0.92 7.24
CA ASP A 63 6.38 -1.80 8.41
C ASP A 63 5.15 -2.70 8.31
N TRP A 64 4.05 -2.14 7.79
CA TRP A 64 2.80 -2.86 7.56
C TRP A 64 2.49 -2.84 6.07
N ILE A 65 2.18 -4.01 5.51
CA ILE A 65 1.92 -4.17 4.09
C ILE A 65 0.54 -4.76 3.89
N PHE A 66 -0.30 -4.03 3.17
CA PHE A 66 -1.66 -4.46 2.83
C PHE A 66 -1.66 -4.98 1.40
N LEU A 67 -2.08 -6.23 1.23
CA LEU A 67 -2.24 -6.84 -0.10
C LEU A 67 -3.69 -6.66 -0.55
N ALA A 68 -3.94 -5.67 -1.36
CA ALA A 68 -5.28 -5.31 -1.85
C ALA A 68 -5.47 -5.78 -3.29
N VAL A 69 -5.23 -7.07 -3.54
CA VAL A 69 -5.35 -7.71 -4.85
C VAL A 69 -6.14 -9.00 -4.72
N THR A 70 -6.65 -9.51 -5.85
CA THR A 70 -7.33 -10.80 -5.85
C THR A 70 -6.36 -11.92 -5.46
N PRO A 71 -6.84 -13.05 -4.91
CA PRO A 71 -5.95 -14.15 -4.49
C PRO A 71 -5.00 -14.63 -5.58
N ASN A 72 -5.48 -14.78 -6.81
CA ASN A 72 -4.65 -15.24 -7.93
C ASN A 72 -3.51 -14.26 -8.24
N VAL A 73 -3.82 -12.98 -8.26
CA VAL A 73 -2.82 -11.93 -8.49
C VAL A 73 -1.88 -11.83 -7.30
N GLY A 74 -2.42 -11.94 -6.09
CA GLY A 74 -1.64 -11.90 -4.85
C GLY A 74 -0.58 -12.98 -4.78
N GLU A 75 -0.92 -14.22 -5.14
CA GLU A 75 0.04 -15.33 -5.17
C GLU A 75 1.22 -15.05 -6.10
N LYS A 76 0.94 -14.52 -7.30
CA LYS A 76 1.98 -14.19 -8.28
C LYS A 76 2.91 -13.09 -7.76
N ILE A 77 2.34 -12.09 -7.10
CA ILE A 77 3.11 -10.99 -6.54
C ILE A 77 3.97 -11.46 -5.38
N ILE A 78 3.41 -12.22 -4.45
CA ILE A 78 4.11 -12.70 -3.26
C ILE A 78 5.33 -13.55 -3.62
N LYS A 79 5.23 -14.39 -4.65
CA LYS A 79 6.35 -15.24 -5.10
C LYS A 79 7.60 -14.43 -5.47
N ASN A 80 7.42 -13.20 -5.92
CA ASN A 80 8.51 -12.34 -6.38
C ASN A 80 8.94 -11.30 -5.34
N LEU A 81 8.30 -11.27 -4.17
CA LEU A 81 8.61 -10.31 -3.13
C LEU A 81 9.38 -10.95 -1.99
N ARG A 82 10.28 -10.17 -1.38
CA ARG A 82 11.03 -10.56 -0.20
C ARG A 82 10.58 -9.72 0.97
N PHE A 83 10.08 -10.38 2.02
CA PHE A 83 9.58 -9.73 3.22
C PHE A 83 10.58 -9.91 4.37
N ARG A 84 10.60 -8.92 5.28
CA ARG A 84 11.37 -9.03 6.51
C ARG A 84 10.51 -9.66 7.60
N SER A 85 11.15 -10.39 8.52
CA SER A 85 10.43 -11.05 9.63
C SER A 85 9.70 -10.08 10.56
N SER A 86 10.16 -8.82 10.62
CA SER A 86 9.56 -7.78 11.46
C SER A 86 8.34 -7.12 10.84
N GLN A 87 8.00 -7.45 9.60
CA GLN A 87 6.88 -6.83 8.90
C GLN A 87 5.57 -7.53 9.18
N THR A 88 4.48 -6.76 9.20
CA THR A 88 3.12 -7.29 9.30
C THR A 88 2.47 -7.25 7.92
N ILE A 89 1.96 -8.40 7.48
CA ILE A 89 1.30 -8.54 6.18
C ILE A 89 -0.19 -8.75 6.42
N ILE A 90 -1.00 -7.95 5.75
CA ILE A 90 -2.46 -8.02 5.85
C ILE A 90 -3.02 -8.27 4.45
N SER A 91 -3.76 -9.33 4.30
CA SER A 91 -4.38 -9.67 3.02
C SER A 91 -5.90 -9.59 3.07
#